data_575ad680252871a3d13880b568e202fb
#
_entry.id   575ad680252871a3d13880b568e202fb
#
_cell.length_a   1.000
_cell.length_b   1.000
_cell.length_c   1.000
_cell.angle_alpha   90.00
_cell.angle_beta   90.00
_cell.angle_gamma   90.00
#
_symmetry.space_group_name_H-M   'P 1'
#
loop_
_entity.id
_entity.type
_entity.pdbx_description
1 polymer ?
#
loop_
_entity_poly.entity_id
_entity_poly.type
_entity_poly.pdbx_seq_one_letter_code
_entity_poly.pdbx_strand_id
1 'polypeptide(L)'
;MVILLAYFICFAEYCMVYGARCRCVLAPFFNQSFLFMHPFILKYYPEDTPLRRLLLHHSEQVANRALQICDRHPELGLNRDFLREAALIHDIGIFLTDAPGIHCHGTSPYLTHGVQGAALMRKEGREDLARICERHTGTGLTAENIRQQGLPLPESDLLPETLEEQVLCYADKFYSKSHPERERTVEQTAKSLEMFGAEGVKKFLTWAELFE
;
A
#
# COMPACT_ATOMS: atom_id res chain seq x y z
N MET A 1 25.56 -2.60 -14.25
CA MET A 1 26.23 -3.37 -13.15
C MET A 1 27.71 -3.09 -13.03
N VAL A 2 28.44 -2.66 -14.05
CA VAL A 2 29.89 -2.40 -14.00
C VAL A 2 30.25 -1.02 -13.43
N ILE A 3 29.41 -0.01 -13.55
CA ILE A 3 29.68 1.37 -13.12
C ILE A 3 29.54 1.57 -11.61
N LEU A 4 28.65 0.83 -10.94
CA LEU A 4 28.45 0.93 -9.47
C LEU A 4 29.60 0.28 -8.67
N LEU A 5 30.21 -0.77 -9.20
CA LEU A 5 31.35 -1.44 -8.54
C LEU A 5 32.61 -0.56 -8.56
N ALA A 6 32.80 0.25 -9.63
CA ALA A 6 33.93 1.15 -9.76
C ALA A 6 33.90 2.30 -8.73
N TYR A 7 32.70 2.80 -8.35
CA TYR A 7 32.58 3.85 -7.33
C TYR A 7 32.84 3.36 -5.91
N PHE A 8 32.51 2.11 -5.60
CA PHE A 8 32.75 1.55 -4.26
C PHE A 8 34.24 1.22 -4.03
N ILE A 9 34.94 0.77 -5.05
CA ILE A 9 36.37 0.44 -4.97
C ILE A 9 37.19 1.73 -4.87
N CYS A 10 36.88 2.76 -5.60
CA CYS A 10 37.62 4.04 -5.56
C CYS A 10 37.45 4.77 -4.21
N PHE A 11 36.32 4.60 -3.50
CA PHE A 11 36.08 5.22 -2.20
C PHE A 11 36.78 4.50 -1.05
N ALA A 12 36.93 3.17 -1.13
CA ALA A 12 37.63 2.38 -0.15
C ALA A 12 39.17 2.62 -0.20
N GLU A 13 39.73 2.79 -1.40
CA GLU A 13 41.16 3.09 -1.56
C GLU A 13 41.53 4.51 -1.11
N TYR A 14 40.62 5.50 -1.31
CA TYR A 14 40.86 6.87 -0.86
C TYR A 14 40.94 7.01 0.67
N CYS A 15 40.15 6.25 1.39
CA CYS A 15 40.16 6.25 2.87
C CYS A 15 41.41 5.61 3.47
N MET A 16 42.03 4.66 2.79
CA MET A 16 43.27 4.01 3.27
C MET A 16 44.53 4.85 3.07
N VAL A 17 44.58 5.71 2.06
CA VAL A 17 45.76 6.49 1.71
C VAL A 17 45.88 7.77 2.54
N TYR A 18 44.83 8.36 3.07
CA TYR A 18 44.86 9.67 3.69
C TYR A 18 44.56 9.71 5.21
N GLY A 19 44.37 8.58 5.88
CA GLY A 19 44.26 8.51 7.34
C GLY A 19 43.21 9.43 8.00
N ALA A 20 42.25 9.96 7.21
CA ALA A 20 41.27 10.88 7.68
C ALA A 20 40.14 10.12 8.39
N ARG A 21 39.89 10.41 9.68
CA ARG A 21 38.64 10.09 10.36
C ARG A 21 37.52 10.84 9.72
N CYS A 22 37.00 10.30 8.60
CA CYS A 22 35.83 10.85 7.96
C CYS A 22 34.62 10.53 8.84
N ARG A 23 34.16 11.50 9.63
CA ARG A 23 32.77 11.53 10.08
C ARG A 23 31.95 11.71 8.81
N CYS A 24 31.38 10.60 8.31
CA CYS A 24 30.37 10.66 7.26
C CYS A 24 29.19 11.49 7.78
N VAL A 25 29.23 12.80 7.56
CA VAL A 25 28.03 13.61 7.50
C VAL A 25 27.41 13.27 6.17
N LEU A 26 26.66 12.16 6.15
CA LEU A 26 25.76 11.86 5.05
C LEU A 26 24.78 13.02 4.96
N ALA A 27 24.87 13.76 3.88
CA ALA A 27 23.96 14.84 3.60
C ALA A 27 22.51 14.31 3.67
N PRO A 28 21.56 15.00 4.36
CA PRO A 28 20.21 14.52 4.60
C PRO A 28 19.29 14.59 3.38
N PHE A 29 19.82 14.63 2.15
CA PHE A 29 19.07 14.87 0.93
C PHE A 29 19.17 13.79 -0.16
N PHE A 30 19.83 12.66 0.11
CA PHE A 30 19.65 11.51 -0.76
C PHE A 30 18.47 10.71 -0.24
N ASN A 31 17.30 10.96 -0.86
CA ASN A 31 16.07 10.21 -0.60
C ASN A 31 16.34 8.71 -0.77
N GLN A 32 16.45 7.96 0.34
CA GLN A 32 16.71 6.52 0.36
C GLN A 32 15.63 5.71 -0.37
N SER A 33 14.50 6.35 -0.73
CA SER A 33 13.36 5.75 -1.43
C SER A 33 13.71 5.22 -2.84
N PHE A 34 14.80 5.68 -3.46
CA PHE A 34 15.16 5.26 -4.81
C PHE A 34 15.96 3.96 -4.89
N LEU A 35 16.58 3.50 -3.77
CA LEU A 35 17.46 2.32 -3.82
C LEU A 35 16.72 0.98 -3.75
N PHE A 36 15.45 0.95 -3.35
CA PHE A 36 14.66 -0.30 -3.23
C PHE A 36 13.20 -0.13 -3.63
N MET A 37 12.93 0.45 -4.81
CA MET A 37 11.58 0.46 -5.34
C MET A 37 11.16 -0.97 -5.72
N HIS A 38 9.97 -1.38 -5.28
CA HIS A 38 9.46 -2.73 -5.53
C HIS A 38 9.43 -3.05 -7.04
N PRO A 39 9.87 -4.25 -7.48
CA PRO A 39 9.96 -4.60 -8.91
C PRO A 39 8.64 -4.43 -9.65
N PHE A 40 7.50 -4.72 -9.05
CA PHE A 40 6.19 -4.54 -9.68
C PHE A 40 5.83 -3.06 -9.84
N ILE A 41 6.23 -2.19 -8.92
CA ILE A 41 6.05 -0.75 -9.10
C ILE A 41 6.87 -0.27 -10.32
N LEU A 42 8.12 -0.68 -10.43
CA LEU A 42 8.95 -0.34 -11.61
C LEU A 42 8.36 -0.89 -12.91
N LYS A 43 7.76 -2.07 -12.88
CA LYS A 43 7.16 -2.72 -14.05
C LYS A 43 5.89 -2.00 -14.54
N TYR A 44 4.97 -1.65 -13.64
CA TYR A 44 3.66 -1.10 -13.97
C TYR A 44 3.62 0.44 -13.95
N TYR A 45 4.58 1.06 -13.28
CA TYR A 45 4.75 2.52 -13.19
C TYR A 45 6.21 2.89 -13.50
N PRO A 46 6.69 2.65 -14.75
CA PRO A 46 8.11 2.83 -15.09
C PRO A 46 8.56 4.31 -15.04
N GLU A 47 7.65 5.23 -15.28
CA GLU A 47 7.94 6.67 -15.33
C GLU A 47 7.63 7.37 -14.02
N ASP A 48 8.38 8.42 -13.68
CA ASP A 48 8.13 9.26 -12.51
C ASP A 48 6.98 10.26 -12.76
N THR A 49 5.76 9.73 -12.71
CA THR A 49 4.53 10.49 -12.92
C THR A 49 3.93 10.98 -11.59
N PRO A 50 3.03 11.98 -11.60
CA PRO A 50 2.25 12.36 -10.43
C PRO A 50 1.48 11.17 -9.83
N LEU A 51 0.94 10.29 -10.66
CA LEU A 51 0.24 9.08 -10.20
C LEU A 51 1.18 8.13 -9.45
N ARG A 52 2.40 7.85 -9.97
CA ARG A 52 3.37 7.00 -9.27
C ARG A 52 3.77 7.61 -7.91
N ARG A 53 4.01 8.92 -7.86
CA ARG A 53 4.34 9.61 -6.61
C ARG A 53 3.21 9.52 -5.59
N LEU A 54 1.97 9.70 -6.03
CA LEU A 54 0.78 9.56 -5.18
C LEU A 54 0.63 8.14 -4.65
N LEU A 55 0.75 7.13 -5.53
CA LEU A 55 0.69 5.71 -5.14
C LEU A 55 1.73 5.39 -4.08
N LEU A 56 2.99 5.75 -4.30
CA LEU A 56 4.08 5.48 -3.37
C LEU A 56 3.86 6.17 -2.01
N HIS A 57 3.47 7.45 -2.03
CA HIS A 57 3.20 8.20 -0.80
C HIS A 57 2.08 7.54 0.03
N HIS A 58 0.94 7.23 -0.60
CA HIS A 58 -0.17 6.55 0.07
C HIS A 58 0.24 5.17 0.59
N SER A 59 0.92 4.39 -0.23
CA SER A 59 1.40 3.05 0.15
C SER A 59 2.37 3.07 1.34
N GLU A 60 3.26 4.07 1.41
CA GLU A 60 4.16 4.28 2.54
C GLU A 60 3.41 4.64 3.83
N GLN A 61 2.37 5.47 3.74
CA GLN A 61 1.51 5.80 4.89
C GLN A 61 0.82 4.55 5.43
N VAL A 62 0.21 3.75 4.55
CA VAL A 62 -0.45 2.48 4.90
C VAL A 62 0.55 1.49 5.50
N ALA A 63 1.73 1.34 4.89
CA ALA A 63 2.80 0.49 5.40
C ALA A 63 3.23 0.89 6.81
N ASN A 64 3.48 2.18 7.04
CA ASN A 64 3.92 2.68 8.33
C ASN A 64 2.90 2.37 9.44
N ARG A 65 1.59 2.56 9.17
CA ARG A 65 0.55 2.23 10.14
C ARG A 65 0.44 0.72 10.37
N ALA A 66 0.46 -0.09 9.32
CA ALA A 66 0.43 -1.55 9.46
C ALA A 66 1.63 -2.07 10.27
N LEU A 67 2.83 -1.51 10.05
CA LEU A 67 4.03 -1.88 10.79
C LEU A 67 3.99 -1.40 12.25
N GLN A 68 3.38 -0.25 12.55
CA GLN A 68 3.15 0.19 13.92
C GLN A 68 2.20 -0.75 14.68
N ILE A 69 1.18 -1.31 14.01
CA ILE A 69 0.33 -2.35 14.59
C ILE A 69 1.16 -3.60 14.91
N CYS A 70 2.01 -4.07 14.00
CA CYS A 70 2.93 -5.18 14.28
C CYS A 70 3.82 -4.93 15.50
N ASP A 71 4.35 -3.71 15.64
CA ASP A 71 5.26 -3.36 16.72
C ASP A 71 4.55 -3.25 18.08
N ARG A 72 3.28 -2.81 18.08
CA ARG A 72 2.46 -2.72 19.29
C ARG A 72 1.86 -4.05 19.73
N HIS A 73 1.59 -4.95 18.78
CA HIS A 73 0.87 -6.21 18.99
C HIS A 73 1.69 -7.44 18.53
N PRO A 74 2.87 -7.69 19.13
CA PRO A 74 3.69 -8.86 18.79
C PRO A 74 2.98 -10.19 19.02
N GLU A 75 1.98 -10.23 19.91
CA GLU A 75 1.14 -11.40 20.21
C GLU A 75 0.28 -11.85 19.02
N LEU A 76 -0.01 -10.98 18.07
CA LEU A 76 -0.77 -11.31 16.86
C LEU A 76 0.04 -12.12 15.85
N GLY A 77 1.36 -12.22 16.01
CA GLY A 77 2.22 -13.03 15.13
C GLY A 77 2.23 -12.61 13.67
N LEU A 78 1.98 -11.33 13.39
CA LEU A 78 1.87 -10.77 12.05
C LEU A 78 3.18 -10.89 11.27
N ASN A 79 3.08 -11.23 9.98
CA ASN A 79 4.22 -11.23 9.09
C ASN A 79 4.56 -9.80 8.63
N ARG A 80 5.52 -9.19 9.32
CA ARG A 80 5.95 -7.79 9.10
C ARG A 80 6.43 -7.51 7.67
N ASP A 81 7.23 -8.42 7.11
CA ASP A 81 7.80 -8.24 5.76
C ASP A 81 6.70 -8.35 4.71
N PHE A 82 5.79 -9.31 4.87
CA PHE A 82 4.63 -9.43 4.00
C PHE A 82 3.71 -8.20 4.07
N LEU A 83 3.41 -7.70 5.28
CA LEU A 83 2.58 -6.49 5.43
C LEU A 83 3.19 -5.27 4.75
N ARG A 84 4.52 -5.11 4.83
CA ARG A 84 5.22 -4.04 4.13
C ARG A 84 5.07 -4.16 2.61
N GLU A 85 5.31 -5.36 2.07
CA GLU A 85 5.15 -5.64 0.64
C GLU A 85 3.70 -5.45 0.19
N ALA A 86 2.76 -6.01 0.95
CA ALA A 86 1.32 -5.91 0.70
C ALA A 86 0.83 -4.46 0.65
N ALA A 87 1.28 -3.62 1.59
CA ALA A 87 0.94 -2.20 1.61
C ALA A 87 1.47 -1.44 0.38
N LEU A 88 2.65 -1.81 -0.14
CA LEU A 88 3.20 -1.20 -1.35
C LEU A 88 2.41 -1.58 -2.62
N ILE A 89 1.72 -2.72 -2.60
CA ILE A 89 1.11 -3.34 -3.79
C ILE A 89 -0.43 -3.26 -3.81
N HIS A 90 -1.09 -3.07 -2.66
CA HIS A 90 -2.56 -3.17 -2.56
C HIS A 90 -3.32 -2.37 -3.62
N ASP A 91 -2.80 -1.23 -4.01
CA ASP A 91 -3.38 -0.29 -4.96
C ASP A 91 -2.76 -0.34 -6.37
N ILE A 92 -1.96 -1.35 -6.68
CA ILE A 92 -1.20 -1.46 -7.94
C ILE A 92 -2.06 -1.29 -9.20
N GLY A 93 -3.36 -1.55 -9.11
CA GLY A 93 -4.32 -1.48 -10.22
C GLY A 93 -4.90 -0.09 -10.52
N ILE A 94 -4.61 0.95 -9.73
CA ILE A 94 -5.28 2.26 -9.88
C ILE A 94 -5.06 2.91 -11.25
N PHE A 95 -3.92 2.68 -11.92
CA PHE A 95 -3.63 3.26 -13.23
C PHE A 95 -4.58 2.79 -14.35
N LEU A 96 -5.26 1.66 -14.14
CA LEU A 96 -6.24 1.11 -15.10
C LEU A 96 -7.62 1.78 -14.97
N THR A 97 -7.81 2.61 -13.96
CA THR A 97 -9.12 3.21 -13.62
C THR A 97 -9.22 4.67 -14.05
N ASP A 98 -10.46 5.15 -14.18
CA ASP A 98 -10.77 6.54 -14.47
C ASP A 98 -11.10 7.30 -13.16
N ALA A 99 -10.13 8.08 -12.68
CA ALA A 99 -10.24 8.96 -11.53
C ALA A 99 -9.27 10.15 -11.67
N PRO A 100 -9.58 11.14 -12.53
CA PRO A 100 -8.67 12.24 -12.88
C PRO A 100 -8.20 13.06 -11.68
N GLY A 101 -9.03 13.17 -10.63
CA GLY A 101 -8.71 13.88 -9.39
C GLY A 101 -7.51 13.30 -8.62
N ILE A 102 -7.12 12.08 -8.92
CA ILE A 102 -5.93 11.40 -8.38
C ILE A 102 -4.97 10.93 -9.49
N HIS A 103 -5.02 11.59 -10.64
CA HIS A 103 -4.17 11.32 -11.80
C HIS A 103 -4.34 9.95 -12.46
N CYS A 104 -5.45 9.25 -12.22
CA CYS A 104 -5.80 8.01 -12.90
C CYS A 104 -6.56 8.33 -14.19
N HIS A 105 -6.03 7.89 -15.32
CA HIS A 105 -6.57 8.15 -16.67
C HIS A 105 -6.81 6.85 -17.46
N GLY A 106 -7.11 5.77 -16.75
CA GLY A 106 -7.57 4.52 -17.35
C GLY A 106 -9.03 4.59 -17.79
N THR A 107 -9.65 3.45 -18.04
CA THR A 107 -11.00 3.39 -18.62
C THR A 107 -12.02 2.71 -17.71
N SER A 108 -11.59 2.07 -16.65
CA SER A 108 -12.46 1.30 -15.77
C SER A 108 -12.95 2.14 -14.57
N PRO A 109 -14.11 1.84 -14.00
CA PRO A 109 -14.57 2.51 -12.78
C PRO A 109 -13.54 2.37 -11.65
N TYR A 110 -13.32 3.44 -10.87
CA TYR A 110 -12.31 3.43 -9.79
C TYR A 110 -12.50 2.29 -8.79
N LEU A 111 -13.75 1.93 -8.49
CA LEU A 111 -14.07 0.82 -7.58
C LEU A 111 -13.40 -0.51 -7.98
N THR A 112 -13.06 -0.69 -9.26
CA THR A 112 -12.48 -1.94 -9.77
C THR A 112 -10.97 -2.04 -9.56
N HIS A 113 -10.29 -1.01 -9.01
CA HIS A 113 -8.82 -1.00 -8.88
C HIS A 113 -8.27 -2.22 -8.14
N GLY A 114 -8.97 -2.66 -7.09
CA GLY A 114 -8.55 -3.83 -6.30
C GLY A 114 -8.57 -5.13 -7.10
N VAL A 115 -9.67 -5.42 -7.79
CA VAL A 115 -9.78 -6.64 -8.62
C VAL A 115 -8.85 -6.60 -9.85
N GLN A 116 -8.60 -5.41 -10.40
CA GLN A 116 -7.61 -5.25 -11.47
C GLN A 116 -6.18 -5.46 -10.97
N GLY A 117 -5.86 -4.90 -9.79
CA GLY A 117 -4.59 -5.16 -9.11
C GLY A 117 -4.39 -6.65 -8.83
N ALA A 118 -5.44 -7.33 -8.36
CA ALA A 118 -5.42 -8.77 -8.14
C ALA A 118 -5.12 -9.55 -9.43
N ALA A 119 -5.74 -9.18 -10.54
CA ALA A 119 -5.46 -9.81 -11.84
C ALA A 119 -3.99 -9.63 -12.26
N LEU A 120 -3.41 -8.45 -12.02
CA LEU A 120 -1.98 -8.20 -12.27
C LEU A 120 -1.11 -9.09 -11.39
N MET A 121 -1.40 -9.20 -10.09
CA MET A 121 -0.60 -10.01 -9.16
C MET A 121 -0.72 -11.51 -9.43
N ARG A 122 -1.89 -12.00 -9.84
CA ARG A 122 -2.05 -13.38 -10.32
C ARG A 122 -1.20 -13.67 -11.56
N LYS A 123 -1.12 -12.72 -12.49
CA LYS A 123 -0.23 -12.83 -13.66
C LYS A 123 1.25 -12.90 -13.28
N GLU A 124 1.64 -12.27 -12.17
CA GLU A 124 3.00 -12.35 -11.61
C GLU A 124 3.23 -13.58 -10.71
N GLY A 125 2.23 -14.48 -10.58
CA GLY A 125 2.32 -15.65 -9.72
C GLY A 125 2.23 -15.37 -8.21
N ARG A 126 1.70 -14.18 -7.82
CA ARG A 126 1.58 -13.71 -6.43
C ARG A 126 0.12 -13.70 -5.99
N GLU A 127 -0.43 -14.90 -5.73
CA GLU A 127 -1.81 -15.04 -5.23
C GLU A 127 -2.00 -14.38 -3.86
N ASP A 128 -0.99 -14.41 -3.01
CA ASP A 128 -0.96 -13.74 -1.72
C ASP A 128 -1.21 -12.22 -1.83
N LEU A 129 -0.52 -11.55 -2.76
CA LEU A 129 -0.73 -10.12 -3.03
C LEU A 129 -2.04 -9.85 -3.79
N ALA A 130 -2.47 -10.78 -4.65
CA ALA A 130 -3.75 -10.66 -5.35
C ALA A 130 -4.92 -10.58 -4.37
N ARG A 131 -4.92 -11.44 -3.34
CA ARG A 131 -5.93 -11.42 -2.27
C ARG A 131 -5.96 -10.07 -1.54
N ILE A 132 -4.78 -9.51 -1.23
CA ILE A 132 -4.66 -8.18 -0.64
C ILE A 132 -5.33 -7.11 -1.53
N CYS A 133 -5.01 -7.10 -2.82
CA CYS A 133 -5.56 -6.13 -3.76
C CYS A 133 -7.10 -6.19 -3.81
N GLU A 134 -7.69 -7.36 -3.97
CA GLU A 134 -9.13 -7.47 -4.18
C GLU A 134 -9.97 -7.32 -2.90
N ARG A 135 -9.38 -7.51 -1.70
CA ARG A 135 -10.11 -7.57 -0.42
C ARG A 135 -9.98 -6.32 0.44
N HIS A 136 -9.21 -5.31 0.03
CA HIS A 136 -8.98 -4.11 0.86
C HIS A 136 -10.07 -3.04 0.70
N THR A 137 -10.97 -3.13 -0.30
CA THR A 137 -11.98 -2.09 -0.56
C THR A 137 -13.01 -2.01 0.56
N GLY A 138 -13.21 -0.82 1.13
CA GLY A 138 -14.08 -0.62 2.28
C GLY A 138 -13.58 -1.41 3.50
N THR A 139 -14.44 -2.23 4.08
CA THR A 139 -14.12 -3.26 5.10
C THR A 139 -14.29 -4.67 4.53
N GLY A 140 -14.19 -4.81 3.22
CA GLY A 140 -14.56 -5.97 2.42
C GLY A 140 -16.01 -5.88 1.92
N LEU A 141 -16.27 -6.54 0.81
CA LEU A 141 -17.57 -6.58 0.13
C LEU A 141 -18.05 -8.03 0.03
N THR A 142 -19.29 -8.29 0.39
CA THR A 142 -19.91 -9.61 0.14
C THR A 142 -20.47 -9.70 -1.27
N ALA A 143 -20.59 -10.90 -1.82
CA ALA A 143 -21.26 -11.16 -3.08
C ALA A 143 -22.68 -10.56 -3.10
N GLU A 144 -23.39 -10.64 -1.95
CA GLU A 144 -24.71 -10.07 -1.77
C GLU A 144 -24.71 -8.53 -1.89
N ASN A 145 -23.75 -7.84 -1.22
CA ASN A 145 -23.61 -6.38 -1.34
C ASN A 145 -23.33 -5.97 -2.79
N ILE A 146 -22.44 -6.70 -3.46
CA ILE A 146 -22.06 -6.43 -4.86
C ILE A 146 -23.29 -6.53 -5.77
N ARG A 147 -24.07 -7.60 -5.62
CA ARG A 147 -25.27 -7.83 -6.42
C ARG A 147 -26.38 -6.82 -6.12
N GLN A 148 -26.70 -6.59 -4.85
CA GLN A 148 -27.78 -5.68 -4.46
C GLN A 148 -27.53 -4.23 -4.91
N GLN A 149 -26.27 -3.80 -4.90
CA GLN A 149 -25.90 -2.44 -5.29
C GLN A 149 -25.51 -2.33 -6.77
N GLY A 150 -25.52 -3.42 -7.53
CA GLY A 150 -25.12 -3.43 -8.95
C GLY A 150 -23.68 -2.96 -9.16
N LEU A 151 -22.76 -3.29 -8.23
CA LEU A 151 -21.37 -2.85 -8.31
C LEU A 151 -20.64 -3.54 -9.48
N PRO A 152 -19.74 -2.84 -10.18
CA PRO A 152 -18.98 -3.39 -11.31
C PRO A 152 -17.84 -4.30 -10.83
N LEU A 153 -18.15 -5.29 -9.99
CA LEU A 153 -17.22 -6.22 -9.35
C LEU A 153 -17.71 -7.65 -9.57
N PRO A 154 -16.81 -8.65 -9.49
CA PRO A 154 -17.21 -10.06 -9.50
C PRO A 154 -18.21 -10.36 -8.36
N GLU A 155 -19.27 -11.12 -8.64
CA GLU A 155 -20.24 -11.56 -7.63
C GLU A 155 -19.66 -12.67 -6.75
N SER A 156 -18.63 -12.32 -5.98
CA SER A 156 -17.94 -13.18 -5.01
C SER A 156 -17.61 -12.41 -3.75
N ASP A 157 -17.37 -13.10 -2.66
CA ASP A 157 -16.96 -12.48 -1.41
C ASP A 157 -15.51 -11.96 -1.54
N LEU A 158 -15.37 -10.64 -1.39
CA LEU A 158 -14.11 -9.91 -1.37
C LEU A 158 -13.85 -9.42 0.07
N LEU A 159 -13.79 -10.36 1.01
CA LEU A 159 -13.64 -10.09 2.43
C LEU A 159 -12.21 -10.37 2.89
N PRO A 160 -11.60 -9.50 3.72
CA PRO A 160 -10.31 -9.82 4.36
C PRO A 160 -10.49 -10.94 5.37
N GLU A 161 -9.76 -12.05 5.19
CA GLU A 161 -9.87 -13.28 5.98
C GLU A 161 -8.69 -13.46 6.93
N THR A 162 -7.44 -13.24 6.47
CA THR A 162 -6.27 -13.34 7.34
C THR A 162 -6.08 -12.08 8.19
N LEU A 163 -5.29 -12.18 9.26
CA LEU A 163 -4.99 -11.02 10.10
C LEU A 163 -4.23 -9.94 9.30
N GLU A 164 -3.32 -10.32 8.43
CA GLU A 164 -2.60 -9.39 7.56
C GLU A 164 -3.55 -8.68 6.58
N GLU A 165 -4.51 -9.39 5.99
CA GLU A 165 -5.54 -8.78 5.14
C GLU A 165 -6.38 -7.77 5.93
N GLN A 166 -6.75 -8.09 7.18
CA GLN A 166 -7.52 -7.21 8.07
C GLN A 166 -6.71 -5.99 8.51
N VAL A 167 -5.45 -6.18 8.93
CA VAL A 167 -4.55 -5.09 9.33
C VAL A 167 -4.33 -4.12 8.18
N LEU A 168 -4.08 -4.64 6.98
CA LEU A 168 -3.88 -3.79 5.81
C LEU A 168 -5.16 -3.05 5.44
N CYS A 169 -6.29 -3.74 5.39
CA CYS A 169 -7.58 -3.14 5.12
C CYS A 169 -7.93 -2.05 6.15
N TYR A 170 -7.63 -2.27 7.43
CA TYR A 170 -7.79 -1.30 8.49
C TYR A 170 -6.87 -0.08 8.30
N ALA A 171 -5.57 -0.30 8.12
CA ALA A 171 -4.57 0.76 7.96
C ALA A 171 -4.87 1.68 6.79
N ASP A 172 -5.32 1.15 5.66
CA ASP A 172 -5.66 1.93 4.46
C ASP A 172 -6.77 2.97 4.72
N LYS A 173 -7.74 2.69 5.61
CA LYS A 173 -8.90 3.58 5.81
C LYS A 173 -8.54 4.94 6.41
N PHE A 174 -7.38 5.08 7.03
CA PHE A 174 -6.94 6.34 7.66
C PHE A 174 -6.45 7.38 6.67
N TYR A 175 -6.12 6.96 5.45
CA TYR A 175 -5.50 7.81 4.42
C TYR A 175 -6.38 7.94 3.19
N SER A 176 -6.32 9.12 2.56
CA SER A 176 -7.06 9.40 1.34
C SER A 176 -6.13 9.87 0.25
N LYS A 177 -6.21 9.26 -0.93
CA LYS A 177 -5.45 9.67 -2.11
C LYS A 177 -5.81 11.09 -2.59
N SER A 178 -7.04 11.56 -2.30
CA SER A 178 -7.46 12.93 -2.63
C SER A 178 -6.99 13.99 -1.63
N HIS A 179 -6.56 13.55 -0.42
CA HIS A 179 -6.05 14.41 0.63
C HIS A 179 -4.85 13.73 1.31
N PRO A 180 -3.74 13.56 0.57
CA PRO A 180 -2.61 12.73 1.00
C PRO A 180 -1.87 13.26 2.23
N GLU A 181 -2.02 14.55 2.56
CA GLU A 181 -1.42 15.20 3.72
C GLU A 181 -2.16 14.93 5.03
N ARG A 182 -3.34 14.27 4.97
CA ARG A 182 -4.22 14.14 6.14
C ARG A 182 -4.40 12.70 6.56
N GLU A 183 -4.01 12.37 7.78
CA GLU A 183 -4.42 11.16 8.48
C GLU A 183 -5.72 11.39 9.25
N ARG A 184 -6.67 10.45 9.17
CA ARG A 184 -7.93 10.49 9.92
C ARG A 184 -7.76 9.84 11.28
N THR A 185 -8.55 10.29 12.27
CA THR A 185 -8.71 9.53 13.52
C THR A 185 -9.64 8.33 13.32
N VAL A 186 -9.70 7.43 14.33
CA VAL A 186 -10.64 6.29 14.32
C VAL A 186 -12.08 6.79 14.14
N GLU A 187 -12.50 7.82 14.86
CA GLU A 187 -13.86 8.38 14.78
C GLU A 187 -14.14 8.99 13.40
N GLN A 188 -13.17 9.73 12.84
CA GLN A 188 -13.32 10.32 11.50
C GLN A 188 -13.41 9.23 10.43
N THR A 189 -12.64 8.17 10.59
CA THR A 189 -12.66 7.02 9.69
C THR A 189 -13.97 6.28 9.78
N ALA A 190 -14.44 5.93 11.00
CA ALA A 190 -15.74 5.29 11.21
C ALA A 190 -16.88 6.11 10.59
N LYS A 191 -16.90 7.43 10.82
CA LYS A 191 -17.87 8.34 10.22
C LYS A 191 -17.83 8.32 8.69
N SER A 192 -16.63 8.25 8.08
CA SER A 192 -16.50 8.18 6.63
C SER A 192 -17.02 6.87 6.02
N LEU A 193 -17.10 5.82 6.83
CA LEU A 193 -17.61 4.50 6.41
C LEU A 193 -19.14 4.38 6.54
N GLU A 194 -19.83 5.29 7.22
CA GLU A 194 -21.30 5.26 7.38
C GLU A 194 -22.04 5.22 6.05
N MET A 195 -21.48 5.88 5.02
CA MET A 195 -22.04 5.87 3.66
C MET A 195 -22.07 4.48 3.02
N PHE A 196 -21.26 3.53 3.50
CA PHE A 196 -21.21 2.15 3.01
C PHE A 196 -22.03 1.18 3.86
N GLY A 197 -22.71 1.66 4.91
CA GLY A 197 -23.60 0.88 5.76
C GLY A 197 -23.03 0.57 7.16
N ALA A 198 -23.94 0.26 8.08
CA ALA A 198 -23.61 0.07 9.50
C ALA A 198 -22.69 -1.12 9.76
N GLU A 199 -22.80 -2.20 8.98
CA GLU A 199 -21.96 -3.41 9.17
C GLU A 199 -20.49 -3.11 8.89
N GLY A 200 -20.19 -2.28 7.88
CA GLY A 200 -18.82 -1.85 7.59
C GLY A 200 -18.22 -1.04 8.74
N VAL A 201 -18.99 -0.13 9.32
CA VAL A 201 -18.59 0.65 10.50
C VAL A 201 -18.33 -0.25 11.71
N LYS A 202 -19.25 -1.18 12.00
CA LYS A 202 -19.11 -2.12 13.10
C LYS A 202 -17.83 -2.96 12.96
N LYS A 203 -17.58 -3.51 11.78
CA LYS A 203 -16.36 -4.29 11.49
C LYS A 203 -15.11 -3.47 11.70
N PHE A 204 -15.09 -2.22 11.19
CA PHE A 204 -13.97 -1.30 11.38
C PHE A 204 -13.69 -1.02 12.86
N LEU A 205 -14.74 -0.76 13.65
CA LEU A 205 -14.58 -0.52 15.10
C LEU A 205 -14.08 -1.76 15.86
N THR A 206 -14.53 -2.97 15.47
CA THR A 206 -13.96 -4.21 16.02
C THR A 206 -12.46 -4.34 15.73
N TRP A 207 -12.02 -3.95 14.55
CA TRP A 207 -10.60 -3.89 14.23
C TRP A 207 -9.86 -2.81 15.01
N ALA A 208 -10.49 -1.65 15.26
CA ALA A 208 -9.89 -0.62 16.09
C ALA A 208 -9.66 -1.11 17.54
N GLU A 209 -10.61 -1.87 18.11
CA GLU A 209 -10.43 -2.49 19.43
C GLU A 209 -9.28 -3.52 19.48
N LEU A 210 -8.96 -4.14 18.34
CA LEU A 210 -7.91 -5.16 18.24
C LEU A 210 -6.53 -4.57 17.94
N PHE A 211 -6.46 -3.45 17.19
CA PHE A 211 -5.22 -2.95 16.59
C PHE A 211 -4.71 -1.62 17.19
N GLU A 212 -5.52 -0.91 17.99
CA GLU A 212 -5.09 0.33 18.69
C GLU A 212 -4.64 0.06 20.12
#